data_665a246244c1274ebf07365360aa3655
#
_entry.id   665a246244c1274ebf07365360aa3655
#
_cell.length_a   1.000
_cell.length_b   1.000
_cell.length_c   1.000
_cell.angle_alpha   90.00
_cell.angle_beta   90.00
_cell.angle_gamma   90.00
#
_symmetry.space_group_name_H-M   'P 1'
#
loop_
_entity.id
_entity.type
_entity.pdbx_description
1 polymer ?
#
loop_
_entity_poly.entity_id
_entity_poly.type
_entity_poly.pdbx_seq_one_letter_code
_entity_poly.pdbx_strand_id
1 'polypeptide(L)'
;MSSSEQAIQVNPGQPVQAAFNKVLGGTTFQQKDVVNLSGRTAVVTGGTAGIGYEVAKTLALAGARVVLLSRKPEHGEEAISTIKTLAAEDLNNTVDIDIEFMPCDFGKLAEVKEVADKIREKEPRIDMLVNDAGIGVNAFGLDADGIERIFGVNVLGHFLFINRLLPLIRKTAAEPNTPPPRIVSLSSNLHQLAPSSAQFKSLEELNNPDLRQDQYYDRSKLAIILYIKALVEHAIKPFPEKIWAFSTHPGAVKTEIQEQPMEAFGYLPGLALKYLTLPFMRTPEGGSLSTLWAAVAPDVEDRQKYGDMNGAYITDPGKVGGETSQADDMQLAENVWSLCENLIKEKLGADALYAWGDKAH
;
A
#
# COMPACT_ATOMS: atom_id res chain seq x y z
N MET A 1 9.57 -39.87 -37.51
CA MET A 1 10.88 -39.39 -37.08
C MET A 1 11.06 -37.98 -37.58
N SER A 2 10.93 -37.02 -36.75
CA SER A 2 11.74 -35.82 -36.51
C SER A 2 10.95 -34.90 -35.57
N SER A 3 11.36 -34.91 -34.37
CA SER A 3 10.93 -34.00 -33.31
C SER A 3 11.56 -32.64 -33.56
N SER A 4 10.78 -31.60 -33.76
CA SER A 4 11.22 -30.20 -33.77
C SER A 4 11.36 -29.72 -32.33
N GLU A 5 12.61 -29.54 -31.92
CA GLU A 5 12.96 -28.81 -30.71
C GLU A 5 12.52 -27.36 -30.85
N GLN A 6 11.52 -26.95 -30.07
CA GLN A 6 11.26 -25.53 -29.83
C GLN A 6 12.25 -25.05 -28.76
N ALA A 7 13.20 -24.25 -29.18
CA ALA A 7 14.13 -23.56 -28.28
C ALA A 7 13.36 -22.52 -27.42
N ILE A 8 13.26 -22.79 -26.13
CA ILE A 8 12.75 -21.85 -25.15
C ILE A 8 13.78 -20.71 -25.03
N GLN A 9 13.39 -19.51 -25.46
CA GLN A 9 14.19 -18.30 -25.19
C GLN A 9 14.12 -17.99 -23.69
N VAL A 10 15.22 -18.29 -23.00
CA VAL A 10 15.39 -17.98 -21.57
C VAL A 10 15.97 -16.58 -21.44
N ASN A 11 15.21 -15.68 -20.83
CA ASN A 11 15.67 -14.35 -20.45
C ASN A 11 16.78 -14.49 -19.38
N PRO A 12 17.99 -13.92 -19.55
CA PRO A 12 19.16 -14.26 -18.71
C PRO A 12 19.10 -13.84 -17.24
N GLY A 13 18.08 -13.12 -16.77
CA GLY A 13 17.94 -12.69 -15.39
C GLY A 13 16.93 -13.49 -14.53
N GLN A 14 16.08 -14.31 -15.13
CA GLN A 14 15.00 -15.01 -14.40
C GLN A 14 15.40 -16.28 -13.63
N PRO A 15 16.39 -17.09 -14.04
CA PRO A 15 16.63 -18.35 -13.34
C PRO A 15 17.26 -18.18 -11.96
N VAL A 16 18.03 -17.13 -11.73
CA VAL A 16 18.73 -16.90 -10.45
C VAL A 16 17.77 -16.49 -9.36
N GLN A 17 16.80 -15.62 -9.67
CA GLN A 17 15.81 -15.15 -8.70
C GLN A 17 14.80 -16.27 -8.34
N ALA A 18 14.35 -17.05 -9.30
CA ALA A 18 13.48 -18.19 -9.07
C ALA A 18 14.16 -19.30 -8.25
N ALA A 19 15.44 -19.58 -8.53
CA ALA A 19 16.23 -20.53 -7.76
C ALA A 19 16.50 -20.03 -6.34
N PHE A 20 16.77 -18.75 -6.17
CA PHE A 20 17.01 -18.12 -4.85
C PHE A 20 15.73 -18.14 -4.00
N ASN A 21 14.58 -17.82 -4.58
CA ASN A 21 13.28 -17.89 -3.90
C ASN A 21 12.92 -19.33 -3.50
N LYS A 22 13.21 -20.31 -4.32
CA LYS A 22 12.98 -21.74 -4.03
C LYS A 22 13.84 -22.27 -2.89
N VAL A 23 15.06 -21.77 -2.75
CA VAL A 23 15.99 -22.14 -1.67
C VAL A 23 15.58 -21.47 -0.34
N LEU A 24 14.95 -20.30 -0.38
CA LEU A 24 14.50 -19.54 0.80
C LEU A 24 13.05 -19.83 1.21
N GLY A 25 12.37 -20.80 0.59
CA GLY A 25 10.98 -21.18 0.93
C GLY A 25 9.92 -20.13 0.57
N GLY A 26 10.24 -19.19 -0.34
CA GLY A 26 9.29 -18.22 -0.87
C GLY A 26 8.23 -18.89 -1.75
N THR A 27 7.00 -18.36 -1.71
CA THR A 27 5.93 -18.79 -2.63
C THR A 27 6.29 -18.38 -4.06
N THR A 28 5.79 -19.15 -5.03
CA THR A 28 6.01 -18.88 -6.46
C THR A 28 5.01 -17.87 -7.02
N PHE A 29 4.24 -17.14 -6.18
CA PHE A 29 3.22 -16.19 -6.61
C PHE A 29 3.80 -15.09 -7.52
N GLN A 30 3.13 -14.86 -8.64
CA GLN A 30 3.48 -13.88 -9.67
C GLN A 30 2.23 -13.07 -10.05
N GLN A 31 2.39 -11.94 -10.75
CA GLN A 31 1.25 -11.13 -11.22
C GLN A 31 0.24 -11.94 -12.05
N LYS A 32 0.71 -12.87 -12.87
CA LYS A 32 -0.15 -13.77 -13.68
C LYS A 32 -1.01 -14.75 -12.87
N ASP A 33 -0.69 -14.94 -11.57
CA ASP A 33 -1.45 -15.82 -10.68
C ASP A 33 -2.64 -15.09 -10.01
N VAL A 34 -2.80 -13.79 -10.31
CA VAL A 34 -3.98 -13.03 -9.88
C VAL A 34 -5.21 -13.59 -10.58
N VAL A 35 -6.20 -13.95 -9.78
CA VAL A 35 -7.47 -14.53 -10.27
C VAL A 35 -8.30 -13.49 -11.04
N ASN A 36 -9.32 -13.95 -11.76
CA ASN A 36 -10.29 -13.06 -12.40
C ASN A 36 -11.00 -12.19 -11.34
N LEU A 37 -10.96 -10.87 -11.54
CA LEU A 37 -11.52 -9.87 -10.65
C LEU A 37 -12.73 -9.12 -11.25
N SER A 38 -13.33 -9.64 -12.32
CA SER A 38 -14.52 -9.03 -12.95
C SER A 38 -15.62 -8.78 -11.91
N GLY A 39 -16.19 -7.59 -11.94
CA GLY A 39 -17.23 -7.15 -11.00
C GLY A 39 -16.70 -6.70 -9.63
N ARG A 40 -15.38 -6.63 -9.42
CA ARG A 40 -14.75 -6.08 -8.22
C ARG A 40 -14.16 -4.70 -8.47
N THR A 41 -14.10 -3.88 -7.43
CA THR A 41 -13.53 -2.53 -7.47
C THR A 41 -12.28 -2.45 -6.60
N ALA A 42 -11.20 -1.92 -7.17
CA ALA A 42 -9.96 -1.61 -6.48
C ALA A 42 -9.73 -0.09 -6.44
N VAL A 43 -9.31 0.42 -5.30
CA VAL A 43 -8.85 1.80 -5.13
C VAL A 43 -7.37 1.75 -4.78
N VAL A 44 -6.52 2.40 -5.59
CA VAL A 44 -5.05 2.33 -5.44
C VAL A 44 -4.48 3.74 -5.35
N THR A 45 -3.94 4.10 -4.18
CA THR A 45 -3.22 5.37 -3.99
C THR A 45 -1.77 5.20 -4.49
N GLY A 46 -1.18 6.25 -5.07
CA GLY A 46 0.14 6.15 -5.70
C GLY A 46 0.16 5.27 -6.97
N GLY A 47 -1.01 5.01 -7.56
CA GLY A 47 -1.20 4.05 -8.64
C GLY A 47 -0.63 4.44 -10.01
N THR A 48 0.08 5.58 -10.13
CA THR A 48 0.59 6.08 -11.41
C THR A 48 2.07 5.80 -11.65
N ALA A 49 2.80 5.32 -10.66
CA ALA A 49 4.23 5.01 -10.77
C ALA A 49 4.65 3.87 -9.84
N GLY A 50 5.78 3.26 -10.10
CA GLY A 50 6.44 2.31 -9.20
C GLY A 50 5.58 1.10 -8.84
N ILE A 51 5.52 0.77 -7.54
CA ILE A 51 4.81 -0.40 -7.02
C ILE A 51 3.30 -0.24 -7.19
N GLY A 52 2.76 0.94 -6.87
CA GLY A 52 1.33 1.21 -7.00
C GLY A 52 0.83 1.08 -8.44
N TYR A 53 1.63 1.52 -9.43
CA TYR A 53 1.32 1.32 -10.85
C TYR A 53 1.28 -0.17 -11.21
N GLU A 54 2.25 -0.95 -10.77
CA GLU A 54 2.28 -2.40 -11.04
C GLU A 54 1.10 -3.13 -10.40
N VAL A 55 0.70 -2.73 -9.19
CA VAL A 55 -0.51 -3.25 -8.53
C VAL A 55 -1.75 -2.88 -9.35
N ALA A 56 -1.93 -1.61 -9.68
CA ALA A 56 -3.09 -1.10 -10.40
C ALA A 56 -3.22 -1.74 -11.80
N LYS A 57 -2.11 -1.81 -12.55
CA LYS A 57 -2.03 -2.48 -13.85
C LYS A 57 -2.48 -3.94 -13.73
N THR A 58 -1.94 -4.68 -12.78
CA THR A 58 -2.25 -6.10 -12.60
C THR A 58 -3.72 -6.32 -12.26
N LEU A 59 -4.29 -5.51 -11.35
CA LEU A 59 -5.70 -5.59 -10.98
C LEU A 59 -6.62 -5.24 -12.16
N ALA A 60 -6.28 -4.22 -12.95
CA ALA A 60 -7.04 -3.84 -14.15
C ALA A 60 -7.00 -4.93 -15.23
N LEU A 61 -5.82 -5.49 -15.52
CA LEU A 61 -5.66 -6.60 -16.46
C LEU A 61 -6.37 -7.88 -16.01
N ALA A 62 -6.57 -8.05 -14.68
CA ALA A 62 -7.38 -9.13 -14.13
C ALA A 62 -8.89 -8.85 -14.14
N GLY A 63 -9.35 -7.71 -14.68
CA GLY A 63 -10.75 -7.37 -14.88
C GLY A 63 -11.40 -6.57 -13.75
N ALA A 64 -10.64 -6.06 -12.78
CA ALA A 64 -11.18 -5.16 -11.78
C ALA A 64 -11.47 -3.77 -12.37
N ARG A 65 -12.54 -3.13 -11.89
CA ARG A 65 -12.65 -1.67 -11.94
C ARG A 65 -11.58 -1.08 -11.05
N VAL A 66 -10.75 -0.15 -11.57
CA VAL A 66 -9.66 0.45 -10.81
C VAL A 66 -9.79 1.96 -10.74
N VAL A 67 -9.77 2.51 -9.53
CA VAL A 67 -9.67 3.95 -9.28
C VAL A 67 -8.24 4.26 -8.84
N LEU A 68 -7.52 4.99 -9.70
CA LEU A 68 -6.14 5.42 -9.45
C LEU A 68 -6.12 6.78 -8.77
N LEU A 69 -5.27 6.92 -7.75
CA LEU A 69 -5.03 8.22 -7.12
C LEU A 69 -3.54 8.57 -7.15
N SER A 70 -3.25 9.80 -7.54
CA SER A 70 -1.96 10.45 -7.36
C SER A 70 -2.12 11.97 -7.46
N ARG A 71 -1.03 12.71 -7.24
CA ARG A 71 -1.09 14.18 -7.21
C ARG A 71 -1.21 14.84 -8.58
N LYS A 72 -0.65 14.23 -9.63
CA LYS A 72 -0.45 14.87 -10.93
C LYS A 72 -1.36 14.25 -11.99
N PRO A 73 -2.30 15.02 -12.56
CA PRO A 73 -3.22 14.52 -13.58
C PRO A 73 -2.52 13.91 -14.81
N GLU A 74 -1.43 14.52 -15.26
CA GLU A 74 -0.67 14.05 -16.41
C GLU A 74 -0.11 12.63 -16.23
N HIS A 75 0.31 12.28 -15.01
CA HIS A 75 0.77 10.91 -14.70
C HIS A 75 -0.41 9.91 -14.69
N GLY A 76 -1.61 10.36 -14.32
CA GLY A 76 -2.82 9.55 -14.36
C GLY A 76 -3.22 9.16 -15.77
N GLU A 77 -3.24 10.13 -16.68
CA GLU A 77 -3.57 9.93 -18.09
C GLU A 77 -2.56 9.00 -18.77
N GLU A 78 -1.25 9.21 -18.51
CA GLU A 78 -0.18 8.37 -19.04
C GLU A 78 -0.30 6.92 -18.53
N ALA A 79 -0.53 6.73 -17.23
CA ALA A 79 -0.69 5.40 -16.64
C ALA A 79 -1.88 4.65 -17.24
N ILE A 80 -3.04 5.30 -17.38
CA ILE A 80 -4.24 4.72 -18.00
C ILE A 80 -3.98 4.36 -19.45
N SER A 81 -3.40 5.26 -20.23
CA SER A 81 -3.08 5.04 -21.65
C SER A 81 -2.16 3.83 -21.81
N THR A 82 -1.11 3.74 -20.97
CA THR A 82 -0.16 2.62 -21.01
C THR A 82 -0.82 1.30 -20.67
N ILE A 83 -1.67 1.24 -19.63
CA ILE A 83 -2.38 0.01 -19.25
C ILE A 83 -3.33 -0.45 -20.36
N LYS A 84 -4.06 0.48 -20.96
CA LYS A 84 -4.97 0.17 -22.09
C LYS A 84 -4.20 -0.33 -23.33
N THR A 85 -3.05 0.25 -23.62
CA THR A 85 -2.19 -0.19 -24.72
C THR A 85 -1.68 -1.61 -24.49
N LEU A 86 -1.15 -1.90 -23.28
CA LEU A 86 -0.71 -3.24 -22.92
C LEU A 86 -1.84 -4.29 -23.02
N ALA A 87 -3.04 -3.91 -22.60
CA ALA A 87 -4.21 -4.79 -22.71
C ALA A 87 -4.58 -5.08 -24.17
N ALA A 88 -4.48 -4.09 -25.06
CA ALA A 88 -4.78 -4.24 -26.48
C ALA A 88 -3.72 -5.04 -27.26
N GLU A 89 -2.47 -5.01 -26.80
CA GLU A 89 -1.35 -5.75 -27.39
C GLU A 89 -1.36 -7.25 -27.01
N ASP A 90 -1.99 -7.60 -25.89
CA ASP A 90 -2.14 -9.00 -25.47
C ASP A 90 -3.32 -9.64 -26.22
N LEU A 91 -3.02 -10.42 -27.26
CA LEU A 91 -4.00 -11.13 -28.09
C LEU A 91 -4.88 -12.11 -27.31
N ASN A 92 -4.49 -12.49 -26.10
CA ASN A 92 -5.27 -13.37 -25.22
C ASN A 92 -6.13 -12.58 -24.22
N ASN A 93 -5.94 -11.26 -24.15
CA ASN A 93 -6.72 -10.43 -23.25
C ASN A 93 -8.10 -10.13 -23.86
N THR A 94 -9.14 -10.61 -23.18
CA THR A 94 -10.55 -10.35 -23.54
C THR A 94 -11.22 -9.38 -22.54
N VAL A 95 -10.43 -8.80 -21.65
CA VAL A 95 -10.93 -7.92 -20.57
C VAL A 95 -11.04 -6.49 -21.08
N ASP A 96 -12.21 -5.89 -20.90
CA ASP A 96 -12.41 -4.44 -21.06
C ASP A 96 -11.79 -3.72 -19.84
N ILE A 97 -10.89 -2.78 -20.11
CA ILE A 97 -10.16 -2.07 -19.05
C ILE A 97 -11.00 -0.92 -18.50
N ASP A 98 -11.56 -1.13 -17.32
CA ASP A 98 -12.32 -0.13 -16.58
C ASP A 98 -11.43 0.53 -15.51
N ILE A 99 -10.82 1.65 -15.88
CA ILE A 99 -9.86 2.36 -15.05
C ILE A 99 -10.11 3.87 -15.11
N GLU A 100 -10.08 4.51 -13.96
CA GLU A 100 -10.28 5.94 -13.79
C GLU A 100 -9.18 6.54 -12.92
N PHE A 101 -8.85 7.77 -13.17
CA PHE A 101 -7.92 8.56 -12.37
C PHE A 101 -8.65 9.68 -11.61
N MET A 102 -8.30 9.86 -10.34
CA MET A 102 -8.73 10.97 -9.51
C MET A 102 -7.50 11.65 -8.87
N PRO A 103 -7.26 12.94 -9.10
CA PRO A 103 -6.17 13.64 -8.44
C PRO A 103 -6.41 13.72 -6.93
N CYS A 104 -5.36 13.46 -6.12
CA CYS A 104 -5.42 13.55 -4.68
C CYS A 104 -4.01 13.75 -4.08
N ASP A 105 -3.84 14.83 -3.33
CA ASP A 105 -2.64 15.07 -2.53
C ASP A 105 -2.87 14.63 -1.08
N PHE A 106 -2.25 13.53 -0.69
CA PHE A 106 -2.36 12.97 0.66
C PHE A 106 -1.72 13.83 1.76
N GLY A 107 -0.97 14.87 1.40
CA GLY A 107 -0.49 15.91 2.31
C GLY A 107 -1.48 17.07 2.53
N LYS A 108 -2.75 16.90 2.12
CA LYS A 108 -3.83 17.87 2.31
C LYS A 108 -5.10 17.15 2.76
N LEU A 109 -5.36 17.15 4.06
CA LEU A 109 -6.46 16.39 4.66
C LEU A 109 -7.84 16.75 4.08
N ALA A 110 -8.08 18.02 3.78
CA ALA A 110 -9.33 18.46 3.18
C ALA A 110 -9.55 17.84 1.78
N GLU A 111 -8.51 17.76 0.96
CA GLU A 111 -8.55 17.14 -0.37
C GLU A 111 -8.75 15.63 -0.27
N VAL A 112 -8.06 14.97 0.67
CA VAL A 112 -8.23 13.54 0.95
C VAL A 112 -9.68 13.22 1.33
N LYS A 113 -10.27 14.03 2.23
CA LYS A 113 -11.68 13.88 2.64
C LYS A 113 -12.62 14.01 1.45
N GLU A 114 -12.47 15.07 0.64
CA GLU A 114 -13.31 15.33 -0.52
C GLU A 114 -13.25 14.20 -1.54
N VAL A 115 -12.04 13.73 -1.86
CA VAL A 115 -11.84 12.65 -2.85
C VAL A 115 -12.39 11.32 -2.33
N ALA A 116 -12.19 11.00 -1.05
CA ALA A 116 -12.77 9.81 -0.44
C ALA A 116 -14.30 9.83 -0.48
N ASP A 117 -14.92 10.98 -0.20
CA ASP A 117 -16.37 11.14 -0.27
C ASP A 117 -16.90 10.96 -1.70
N LYS A 118 -16.23 11.53 -2.70
CA LYS A 118 -16.56 11.33 -4.13
C LYS A 118 -16.47 9.86 -4.54
N ILE A 119 -15.44 9.14 -4.10
CA ILE A 119 -15.31 7.70 -4.39
C ILE A 119 -16.46 6.94 -3.76
N ARG A 120 -16.78 7.21 -2.48
CA ARG A 120 -17.86 6.54 -1.76
C ARG A 120 -19.22 6.77 -2.40
N GLU A 121 -19.48 7.96 -2.94
CA GLU A 121 -20.73 8.30 -3.61
C GLU A 121 -20.85 7.69 -5.00
N LYS A 122 -19.72 7.57 -5.71
CA LYS A 122 -19.68 7.11 -7.10
C LYS A 122 -19.59 5.59 -7.22
N GLU A 123 -18.74 4.96 -6.42
CA GLU A 123 -18.47 3.52 -6.54
C GLU A 123 -19.54 2.71 -5.80
N PRO A 124 -20.07 1.64 -6.42
CA PRO A 124 -21.07 0.79 -5.77
C PRO A 124 -20.47 -0.08 -4.66
N ARG A 125 -19.16 -0.37 -4.75
CA ARG A 125 -18.41 -1.27 -3.87
C ARG A 125 -16.91 -0.96 -3.84
N ILE A 126 -16.20 -1.42 -2.81
CA ILE A 126 -14.75 -1.46 -2.76
C ILE A 126 -14.33 -2.83 -2.20
N ASP A 127 -13.64 -3.61 -3.03
CA ASP A 127 -13.14 -4.94 -2.67
C ASP A 127 -11.67 -4.90 -2.25
N MET A 128 -10.90 -4.02 -2.86
CA MET A 128 -9.48 -3.84 -2.55
C MET A 128 -9.19 -2.34 -2.36
N LEU A 129 -8.66 -1.98 -1.18
CA LEU A 129 -8.09 -0.66 -0.92
C LEU A 129 -6.59 -0.81 -0.73
N VAL A 130 -5.79 -0.28 -1.65
CA VAL A 130 -4.33 -0.35 -1.61
C VAL A 130 -3.75 1.04 -1.35
N ASN A 131 -3.16 1.23 -0.19
CA ASN A 131 -2.54 2.46 0.27
C ASN A 131 -1.03 2.39 -0.01
N ASP A 132 -0.62 2.80 -1.22
CA ASP A 132 0.77 2.78 -1.69
C ASP A 132 1.38 4.19 -1.79
N ALA A 133 0.57 5.26 -1.91
CA ALA A 133 1.10 6.62 -1.99
C ALA A 133 2.02 6.93 -0.82
N GLY A 134 3.16 7.53 -1.11
CA GLY A 134 4.11 7.87 -0.07
C GLY A 134 5.28 8.72 -0.57
N ILE A 135 5.95 9.34 0.38
CA ILE A 135 7.23 10.01 0.18
C ILE A 135 8.31 9.22 0.92
N GLY A 136 9.49 9.14 0.30
CA GLY A 136 10.66 8.50 0.89
C GLY A 136 11.41 9.40 1.85
N VAL A 137 12.65 9.02 2.13
CA VAL A 137 13.57 9.79 2.99
C VAL A 137 13.74 11.20 2.42
N ASN A 138 13.48 12.19 3.26
CA ASN A 138 13.54 13.60 2.85
C ASN A 138 13.90 14.49 4.05
N ALA A 139 14.33 15.71 3.77
CA ALA A 139 14.55 16.73 4.78
C ALA A 139 13.25 17.04 5.53
N PHE A 140 13.39 17.47 6.80
CA PHE A 140 12.26 17.97 7.58
C PHE A 140 11.47 19.03 6.80
N GLY A 141 10.17 18.94 6.88
CA GLY A 141 9.24 19.91 6.34
C GLY A 141 7.83 19.60 6.80
N LEU A 142 7.00 20.62 6.80
CA LEU A 142 5.58 20.47 7.13
C LEU A 142 4.76 20.34 5.84
N ASP A 143 3.65 19.62 5.92
CA ASP A 143 2.62 19.58 4.89
C ASP A 143 1.68 20.79 4.97
N ALA A 144 0.60 20.79 4.19
CA ALA A 144 -0.36 21.88 4.15
C ALA A 144 -1.14 22.08 5.46
N ASP A 145 -1.23 21.03 6.28
CA ASP A 145 -1.95 21.02 7.55
C ASP A 145 -1.02 21.27 8.77
N GLY A 146 0.28 21.54 8.51
CA GLY A 146 1.27 21.81 9.54
C GLY A 146 1.77 20.56 10.25
N ILE A 147 1.68 19.40 9.63
CA ILE A 147 2.16 18.11 10.14
C ILE A 147 3.49 17.78 9.46
N GLU A 148 4.41 17.09 10.14
CA GLU A 148 5.62 16.58 9.49
C GLU A 148 5.24 15.80 8.21
N ARG A 149 5.78 16.26 7.08
CA ARG A 149 5.28 15.95 5.74
C ARG A 149 5.25 14.46 5.43
N ILE A 150 6.25 13.68 5.88
CA ILE A 150 6.31 12.24 5.62
C ILE A 150 5.22 11.53 6.43
N PHE A 151 5.02 11.91 7.69
CA PHE A 151 3.93 11.36 8.50
C PHE A 151 2.56 11.78 7.96
N GLY A 152 2.40 13.04 7.57
CA GLY A 152 1.16 13.57 6.99
C GLY A 152 0.71 12.75 5.79
N VAL A 153 1.60 12.54 4.81
CA VAL A 153 1.30 11.80 3.58
C VAL A 153 1.21 10.28 3.82
N ASN A 154 2.23 9.69 4.45
CA ASN A 154 2.33 8.23 4.53
C ASN A 154 1.35 7.61 5.53
N VAL A 155 0.95 8.37 6.57
CA VAL A 155 0.15 7.87 7.69
C VAL A 155 -1.20 8.58 7.80
N LEU A 156 -1.19 9.87 8.09
CA LEU A 156 -2.41 10.59 8.50
C LEU A 156 -3.44 10.70 7.36
N GLY A 157 -2.97 11.01 6.14
CA GLY A 157 -3.83 11.06 4.97
C GLY A 157 -4.49 9.70 4.68
N HIS A 158 -3.73 8.60 4.79
CA HIS A 158 -4.28 7.25 4.59
C HIS A 158 -5.21 6.81 5.72
N PHE A 159 -4.92 7.19 6.96
CA PHE A 159 -5.82 6.94 8.09
C PHE A 159 -7.19 7.59 7.88
N LEU A 160 -7.22 8.87 7.48
CA LEU A 160 -8.45 9.56 7.10
C LEU A 160 -9.14 8.88 5.91
N PHE A 161 -8.38 8.53 4.88
CA PHE A 161 -8.91 7.90 3.67
C PHE A 161 -9.58 6.56 3.95
N ILE A 162 -8.94 5.70 4.78
CA ILE A 162 -9.54 4.45 5.24
C ILE A 162 -10.84 4.72 5.99
N ASN A 163 -10.84 5.64 6.96
CA ASN A 163 -12.05 5.95 7.72
C ASN A 163 -13.22 6.38 6.83
N ARG A 164 -12.96 7.27 5.88
CA ARG A 164 -13.99 7.79 4.96
C ARG A 164 -14.55 6.73 4.00
N LEU A 165 -13.75 5.74 3.61
CA LEU A 165 -14.15 4.65 2.70
C LEU A 165 -14.70 3.43 3.44
N LEU A 166 -14.42 3.27 4.73
CA LEU A 166 -14.80 2.09 5.50
C LEU A 166 -16.31 1.78 5.48
N PRO A 167 -17.25 2.77 5.51
CA PRO A 167 -18.66 2.47 5.36
C PRO A 167 -19.01 1.74 4.06
N LEU A 168 -18.39 2.10 2.92
CA LEU A 168 -18.60 1.43 1.64
C LEU A 168 -17.94 0.04 1.63
N ILE A 169 -16.74 -0.09 2.23
CA ILE A 169 -16.07 -1.38 2.39
C ILE A 169 -16.92 -2.34 3.23
N ARG A 170 -17.57 -1.86 4.30
CA ARG A 170 -18.50 -2.65 5.11
C ARG A 170 -19.74 -3.08 4.33
N LYS A 171 -20.31 -2.17 3.53
CA LYS A 171 -21.41 -2.50 2.63
C LYS A 171 -21.02 -3.63 1.68
N THR A 172 -19.83 -3.56 1.07
CA THR A 172 -19.28 -4.60 0.20
C THR A 172 -19.11 -5.92 0.95
N ALA A 173 -18.58 -5.89 2.18
CA ALA A 173 -18.38 -7.09 3.01
C ALA A 173 -19.69 -7.77 3.42
N ALA A 174 -20.80 -7.05 3.44
CA ALA A 174 -22.13 -7.57 3.76
C ALA A 174 -22.83 -8.23 2.55
N GLU A 175 -22.31 -8.08 1.34
CA GLU A 175 -22.90 -8.70 0.14
C GLU A 175 -22.70 -10.23 0.15
N PRO A 176 -23.79 -11.00 -0.11
CA PRO A 176 -23.70 -12.47 -0.13
C PRO A 176 -22.71 -12.99 -1.18
N ASN A 177 -21.99 -14.04 -0.84
CA ASN A 177 -21.03 -14.72 -1.74
C ASN A 177 -19.89 -13.83 -2.28
N THR A 178 -19.63 -12.70 -1.63
CA THR A 178 -18.51 -11.82 -1.95
C THR A 178 -17.32 -12.20 -1.08
N PRO A 179 -16.12 -12.38 -1.67
CA PRO A 179 -14.90 -12.53 -0.88
C PRO A 179 -14.69 -11.28 0.01
N PRO A 180 -14.18 -11.47 1.22
CA PRO A 180 -13.97 -10.36 2.15
C PRO A 180 -13.12 -9.25 1.52
N PRO A 181 -13.55 -7.97 1.60
CA PRO A 181 -12.75 -6.84 1.19
C PRO A 181 -11.42 -6.78 1.94
N ARG A 182 -10.41 -6.21 1.29
CA ARG A 182 -9.05 -6.15 1.84
C ARG A 182 -8.49 -4.74 1.79
N ILE A 183 -7.93 -4.30 2.91
CA ILE A 183 -7.20 -3.05 3.08
C ILE A 183 -5.73 -3.41 3.20
N VAL A 184 -4.89 -2.90 2.29
CA VAL A 184 -3.45 -3.18 2.26
C VAL A 184 -2.67 -1.88 2.27
N SER A 185 -1.82 -1.68 3.28
CA SER A 185 -1.01 -0.46 3.41
C SER A 185 0.48 -0.78 3.32
N LEU A 186 1.19 -0.05 2.43
CA LEU A 186 2.62 -0.27 2.20
C LEU A 186 3.48 0.30 3.33
N SER A 187 4.07 -0.60 4.10
CA SER A 187 5.15 -0.32 5.04
C SER A 187 6.53 -0.60 4.40
N SER A 188 7.54 -0.84 5.20
CA SER A 188 8.91 -1.15 4.80
C SER A 188 9.65 -1.85 5.93
N ASN A 189 10.67 -2.66 5.62
CA ASN A 189 11.62 -3.14 6.62
C ASN A 189 12.38 -2.01 7.32
N LEU A 190 12.39 -0.79 6.77
CA LEU A 190 12.97 0.38 7.42
C LEU A 190 12.24 0.79 8.71
N HIS A 191 11.02 0.27 8.96
CA HIS A 191 10.39 0.39 10.28
C HIS A 191 11.25 -0.14 11.44
N GLN A 192 12.16 -1.09 11.14
CA GLN A 192 13.10 -1.65 12.11
C GLN A 192 14.15 -0.63 12.59
N LEU A 193 14.36 0.45 11.84
CA LEU A 193 15.28 1.53 12.13
C LEU A 193 14.57 2.75 12.77
N ALA A 194 13.28 2.64 13.00
CA ALA A 194 12.54 3.70 13.68
C ALA A 194 13.13 3.99 15.06
N PRO A 195 13.19 5.28 15.48
CA PRO A 195 13.72 5.62 16.78
C PRO A 195 12.99 4.88 17.91
N SER A 196 13.74 4.26 18.83
CA SER A 196 13.14 3.62 20.01
C SER A 196 12.42 4.61 20.93
N SER A 197 12.71 5.90 20.79
CA SER A 197 12.05 7.00 21.50
C SER A 197 10.72 7.42 20.88
N ALA A 198 10.34 6.91 19.69
CA ALA A 198 9.07 7.24 19.06
C ALA A 198 7.89 6.76 19.93
N GLN A 199 7.06 7.69 20.36
CA GLN A 199 5.90 7.41 21.22
C GLN A 199 4.56 7.77 20.57
N PHE A 200 4.57 8.60 19.53
CA PHE A 200 3.38 9.07 18.79
C PHE A 200 2.32 9.70 19.72
N LYS A 201 2.76 10.55 20.66
CA LYS A 201 1.88 11.15 21.68
C LYS A 201 1.40 12.54 21.35
N SER A 202 2.15 13.28 20.53
CA SER A 202 1.79 14.68 20.24
C SER A 202 2.30 15.16 18.90
N LEU A 203 1.72 16.28 18.44
CA LEU A 203 2.16 16.98 17.23
C LEU A 203 3.61 17.51 17.38
N GLU A 204 4.00 17.96 18.58
CA GLU A 204 5.36 18.45 18.84
C GLU A 204 6.40 17.33 18.66
N GLU A 205 6.07 16.11 19.08
CA GLU A 205 6.92 14.94 18.83
C GLU A 205 7.04 14.64 17.34
N LEU A 206 5.94 14.71 16.61
CA LEU A 206 5.95 14.51 15.14
C LEU A 206 6.77 15.59 14.44
N ASN A 207 6.57 16.83 14.83
CA ASN A 207 7.19 18.00 14.21
C ASN A 207 8.59 18.33 14.76
N ASN A 208 9.25 17.39 15.46
CA ASN A 208 10.61 17.59 15.94
C ASN A 208 11.60 17.70 14.76
N PRO A 209 12.24 18.88 14.53
CA PRO A 209 13.16 19.07 13.41
C PRO A 209 14.56 18.47 13.63
N ASP A 210 14.86 17.99 14.84
CA ASP A 210 16.19 17.53 15.23
C ASP A 210 16.42 16.04 14.91
N LEU A 211 15.41 15.36 14.34
CA LEU A 211 15.58 13.98 13.90
C LEU A 211 16.44 13.93 12.63
N ARG A 212 17.17 12.83 12.44
CA ARG A 212 17.83 12.56 11.16
C ARG A 212 16.76 12.33 10.09
N GLN A 213 17.08 12.66 8.85
CA GLN A 213 16.15 12.61 7.71
C GLN A 213 15.56 11.23 7.46
N ASP A 214 16.33 10.17 7.65
CA ASP A 214 15.87 8.78 7.56
C ASP A 214 14.84 8.43 8.63
N GLN A 215 14.98 8.98 9.85
CA GLN A 215 14.10 8.67 10.97
C GLN A 215 12.64 9.15 10.77
N TYR A 216 12.40 10.19 9.96
CA TYR A 216 11.03 10.59 9.60
C TYR A 216 10.34 9.50 8.79
N TYR A 217 11.06 8.94 7.82
CA TYR A 217 10.54 7.84 7.00
C TYR A 217 10.36 6.55 7.82
N ASP A 218 11.40 6.16 8.57
CA ASP A 218 11.42 4.93 9.34
C ASP A 218 10.27 4.87 10.35
N ARG A 219 10.04 5.97 11.11
CA ARG A 219 8.90 6.05 12.03
C ARG A 219 7.55 6.08 11.31
N SER A 220 7.45 6.66 10.10
CA SER A 220 6.21 6.60 9.33
C SER A 220 5.87 5.17 8.93
N LYS A 221 6.88 4.36 8.56
CA LYS A 221 6.70 2.95 8.21
C LYS A 221 6.37 2.07 9.42
N LEU A 222 6.89 2.41 10.59
CA LEU A 222 6.46 1.82 11.87
C LEU A 222 5.00 2.16 12.15
N ALA A 223 4.61 3.43 12.05
CA ALA A 223 3.25 3.88 12.31
C ALA A 223 2.21 3.21 11.40
N ILE A 224 2.57 2.88 10.14
CA ILE A 224 1.69 2.12 9.23
C ILE A 224 1.36 0.74 9.80
N ILE A 225 2.33 -0.01 10.31
CA ILE A 225 2.08 -1.32 10.92
C ILE A 225 1.18 -1.16 12.14
N LEU A 226 1.50 -0.19 13.00
CA LEU A 226 0.78 0.08 14.24
C LEU A 226 -0.68 0.47 13.99
N TYR A 227 -0.96 1.40 13.06
CA TYR A 227 -2.34 1.80 12.81
C TYR A 227 -3.16 0.70 12.13
N ILE A 228 -2.55 -0.16 11.32
CA ILE A 228 -3.26 -1.32 10.76
C ILE A 228 -3.64 -2.30 11.86
N LYS A 229 -2.77 -2.57 12.84
CA LYS A 229 -3.12 -3.38 14.01
C LYS A 229 -4.25 -2.74 14.83
N ALA A 230 -4.16 -1.43 15.11
CA ALA A 230 -5.22 -0.70 15.80
C ALA A 230 -6.54 -0.68 15.00
N LEU A 231 -6.49 -0.52 13.66
CA LEU A 231 -7.67 -0.60 12.80
C LEU A 231 -8.41 -1.95 12.96
N VAL A 232 -7.66 -3.03 13.06
CA VAL A 232 -8.26 -4.35 13.27
C VAL A 232 -8.96 -4.42 14.63
N GLU A 233 -8.35 -3.92 15.69
CA GLU A 233 -8.94 -3.96 17.03
C GLU A 233 -10.15 -3.02 17.18
N HIS A 234 -10.07 -1.80 16.66
CA HIS A 234 -11.11 -0.79 16.84
C HIS A 234 -12.23 -0.84 15.81
N ALA A 235 -11.90 -1.23 14.57
CA ALA A 235 -12.80 -1.02 13.45
C ALA A 235 -13.16 -2.29 12.66
N ILE A 236 -12.54 -3.43 12.92
CA ILE A 236 -12.83 -4.67 12.21
C ILE A 236 -13.37 -5.73 13.15
N LYS A 237 -12.61 -6.16 14.15
CA LYS A 237 -13.00 -7.23 15.09
C LYS A 237 -14.31 -6.98 15.84
N PRO A 238 -14.65 -5.75 16.26
CA PRO A 238 -15.90 -5.49 16.98
C PRO A 238 -17.17 -5.67 16.14
N PHE A 239 -17.03 -5.82 14.82
CA PHE A 239 -18.16 -5.83 13.89
C PHE A 239 -18.28 -7.16 13.15
N PRO A 240 -19.49 -7.56 12.69
CA PRO A 240 -19.73 -8.88 12.11
C PRO A 240 -19.21 -9.04 10.67
N GLU A 241 -18.94 -7.93 9.96
CA GLU A 241 -18.47 -7.96 8.60
C GLU A 241 -17.03 -8.49 8.53
N LYS A 242 -16.77 -9.40 7.60
CA LYS A 242 -15.42 -9.91 7.36
C LYS A 242 -14.66 -8.94 6.46
N ILE A 243 -13.70 -8.23 7.05
CA ILE A 243 -12.77 -7.36 6.36
C ILE A 243 -11.36 -7.78 6.78
N TRP A 244 -10.43 -7.80 5.84
CA TRP A 244 -9.02 -8.04 6.13
C TRP A 244 -8.22 -6.74 6.02
N ALA A 245 -7.31 -6.51 6.94
CA ALA A 245 -6.37 -5.40 6.88
C ALA A 245 -4.93 -5.90 7.08
N PHE A 246 -4.01 -5.45 6.22
CA PHE A 246 -2.62 -5.89 6.22
C PHE A 246 -1.67 -4.72 6.06
N SER A 247 -0.48 -4.85 6.60
CA SER A 247 0.67 -4.05 6.22
C SER A 247 1.65 -4.91 5.41
N THR A 248 2.28 -4.33 4.37
CA THR A 248 3.16 -5.09 3.49
C THR A 248 4.53 -4.43 3.33
N HIS A 249 5.55 -5.26 3.06
CA HIS A 249 6.88 -4.82 2.67
C HIS A 249 7.18 -5.28 1.24
N PRO A 250 7.56 -4.36 0.34
CA PRO A 250 7.79 -4.69 -1.06
C PRO A 250 9.17 -5.32 -1.34
N GLY A 251 10.03 -5.42 -0.34
CA GLY A 251 11.46 -5.64 -0.56
C GLY A 251 12.21 -4.34 -0.84
N ALA A 252 13.48 -4.42 -1.13
CA ALA A 252 14.25 -3.29 -1.65
C ALA A 252 13.93 -3.13 -3.15
N VAL A 253 13.14 -2.11 -3.51
CA VAL A 253 12.61 -1.92 -4.86
C VAL A 253 13.23 -0.69 -5.51
N LYS A 254 13.63 -0.80 -6.77
CA LYS A 254 14.11 0.32 -7.58
C LYS A 254 12.92 1.19 -8.01
N THR A 255 12.68 2.29 -7.30
CA THR A 255 11.62 3.26 -7.59
C THR A 255 12.17 4.68 -7.63
N GLU A 256 11.40 5.65 -8.15
CA GLU A 256 11.76 7.08 -8.13
C GLU A 256 12.00 7.63 -6.73
N ILE A 257 11.41 7.03 -5.70
CA ILE A 257 11.67 7.33 -4.28
C ILE A 257 13.17 7.25 -3.94
N GLN A 258 13.96 6.48 -4.69
CA GLN A 258 15.41 6.33 -4.49
C GLN A 258 16.27 7.42 -5.11
N GLU A 259 15.72 8.33 -5.87
CA GLU A 259 16.46 9.52 -6.30
C GLU A 259 16.62 10.55 -5.17
N GLN A 260 15.78 10.48 -4.16
CA GLN A 260 15.79 11.34 -2.97
C GLN A 260 17.02 11.17 -2.05
N PRO A 261 17.70 10.00 -1.91
CA PRO A 261 18.92 9.90 -1.11
C PRO A 261 20.06 10.84 -1.55
N MET A 262 20.14 11.22 -2.82
CA MET A 262 21.15 12.18 -3.29
C MET A 262 20.91 13.58 -2.73
N GLU A 263 19.65 13.96 -2.54
CA GLU A 263 19.26 15.22 -1.90
C GLU A 263 19.50 15.17 -0.37
N ALA A 264 19.26 14.00 0.25
CA ALA A 264 19.35 13.81 1.69
C ALA A 264 20.80 13.66 2.20
N PHE A 265 21.64 12.87 1.51
CA PHE A 265 23.00 12.51 1.96
C PHE A 265 24.11 13.21 1.19
N GLY A 266 23.79 14.04 0.19
CA GLY A 266 24.72 14.66 -0.72
C GLY A 266 25.10 13.75 -1.89
N TYR A 267 25.63 14.38 -2.98
CA TYR A 267 25.80 13.74 -4.30
C TYR A 267 26.71 12.49 -4.26
N LEU A 268 27.89 12.59 -3.66
CA LEU A 268 28.87 11.48 -3.69
C LEU A 268 28.47 10.29 -2.80
N PRO A 269 28.09 10.45 -1.51
CA PRO A 269 27.64 9.33 -0.68
C PRO A 269 26.35 8.71 -1.19
N GLY A 270 25.39 9.53 -1.64
CA GLY A 270 24.13 9.05 -2.21
C GLY A 270 24.34 8.24 -3.49
N LEU A 271 25.25 8.68 -4.36
CA LEU A 271 25.60 7.98 -5.60
C LEU A 271 26.29 6.62 -5.32
N ALA A 272 27.22 6.58 -4.38
CA ALA A 272 27.89 5.34 -3.97
C ALA A 272 26.88 4.34 -3.39
N LEU A 273 25.98 4.78 -2.52
CA LEU A 273 24.90 3.95 -1.96
C LEU A 273 23.98 3.43 -3.06
N LYS A 274 23.56 4.30 -3.99
CA LYS A 274 22.72 3.93 -5.14
C LYS A 274 23.38 2.81 -5.97
N TYR A 275 24.63 2.97 -6.40
CA TYR A 275 25.29 1.97 -7.25
C TYR A 275 25.62 0.67 -6.52
N LEU A 276 25.89 0.72 -5.22
CA LEU A 276 26.20 -0.49 -4.43
C LEU A 276 24.94 -1.34 -4.18
N THR A 277 23.77 -0.70 -4.05
CA THR A 277 22.51 -1.38 -3.72
C THR A 277 21.68 -1.80 -4.95
N LEU A 278 21.85 -1.10 -6.09
CA LEU A 278 21.11 -1.35 -7.34
C LEU A 278 21.05 -2.83 -7.80
N PRO A 279 22.15 -3.62 -7.76
CA PRO A 279 22.13 -5.00 -8.23
C PRO A 279 21.28 -5.94 -7.38
N PHE A 280 20.93 -5.54 -6.14
CA PHE A 280 20.16 -6.33 -5.19
C PHE A 280 18.70 -5.87 -5.07
N MET A 281 18.32 -4.87 -5.85
CA MET A 281 16.97 -4.32 -5.80
C MET A 281 16.00 -5.06 -6.70
N ARG A 282 14.78 -5.26 -6.20
CA ARG A 282 13.66 -5.78 -6.99
C ARG A 282 13.22 -4.76 -8.04
N THR A 283 12.65 -5.23 -9.12
CA THR A 283 11.85 -4.39 -10.01
C THR A 283 10.57 -3.94 -9.31
N PRO A 284 9.88 -2.87 -9.75
CA PRO A 284 8.54 -2.52 -9.26
C PRO A 284 7.56 -3.69 -9.35
N GLU A 285 7.61 -4.49 -10.43
CA GLU A 285 6.83 -5.72 -10.58
C GLU A 285 7.10 -6.69 -9.43
N GLY A 286 8.37 -7.02 -9.16
CA GLY A 286 8.74 -7.89 -8.05
C GLY A 286 8.36 -7.32 -6.67
N GLY A 287 8.37 -5.98 -6.53
CA GLY A 287 7.93 -5.26 -5.33
C GLY A 287 6.42 -5.28 -5.10
N SER A 288 5.62 -5.39 -6.18
CA SER A 288 4.17 -5.43 -6.09
C SER A 288 3.62 -6.75 -5.53
N LEU A 289 4.41 -7.83 -5.55
CA LEU A 289 3.92 -9.19 -5.30
C LEU A 289 3.37 -9.41 -3.89
N SER A 290 4.02 -8.87 -2.85
CA SER A 290 3.52 -8.97 -1.47
C SER A 290 2.17 -8.27 -1.30
N THR A 291 2.02 -7.10 -1.92
CA THR A 291 0.79 -6.31 -1.91
C THR A 291 -0.33 -7.00 -2.70
N LEU A 292 -0.04 -7.50 -3.89
CA LEU A 292 -1.00 -8.25 -4.71
C LEU A 292 -1.45 -9.53 -4.01
N TRP A 293 -0.51 -10.28 -3.42
CA TRP A 293 -0.85 -11.48 -2.66
C TRP A 293 -1.78 -11.15 -1.49
N ALA A 294 -1.46 -10.12 -0.70
CA ALA A 294 -2.30 -9.67 0.40
C ALA A 294 -3.69 -9.21 -0.09
N ALA A 295 -3.74 -8.51 -1.24
CA ALA A 295 -4.98 -7.94 -1.76
C ALA A 295 -5.92 -8.97 -2.40
N VAL A 296 -5.40 -10.05 -3.04
CA VAL A 296 -6.27 -10.89 -3.87
C VAL A 296 -6.04 -12.40 -3.76
N ALA A 297 -4.93 -12.87 -3.15
CA ALA A 297 -4.65 -14.30 -3.11
C ALA A 297 -5.69 -15.05 -2.25
N PRO A 298 -6.29 -16.15 -2.75
CA PRO A 298 -7.28 -16.91 -1.99
C PRO A 298 -6.72 -17.56 -0.73
N ASP A 299 -5.45 -17.98 -0.76
CA ASP A 299 -4.80 -18.69 0.34
C ASP A 299 -4.52 -17.80 1.57
N VAL A 300 -4.66 -16.47 1.45
CA VAL A 300 -4.64 -15.54 2.60
C VAL A 300 -5.69 -15.93 3.66
N GLU A 301 -6.79 -16.56 3.25
CA GLU A 301 -7.88 -16.95 4.14
C GLU A 301 -7.67 -18.34 4.75
N ASP A 302 -6.59 -19.03 4.42
CA ASP A 302 -6.28 -20.36 4.95
C ASP A 302 -5.78 -20.27 6.40
N ARG A 303 -6.73 -20.32 7.35
CA ARG A 303 -6.44 -20.28 8.79
C ARG A 303 -5.65 -21.50 9.28
N GLN A 304 -5.68 -22.62 8.58
CA GLN A 304 -4.88 -23.79 8.97
C GLN A 304 -3.40 -23.54 8.68
N LYS A 305 -3.12 -22.82 7.60
CA LYS A 305 -1.75 -22.52 7.18
C LYS A 305 -1.15 -21.29 7.90
N TYR A 306 -1.95 -20.25 8.12
CA TYR A 306 -1.44 -18.95 8.58
C TYR A 306 -2.03 -18.46 9.91
N GLY A 307 -3.04 -19.14 10.46
CA GLY A 307 -3.75 -18.67 11.65
C GLY A 307 -4.68 -17.47 11.35
N ASP A 308 -4.84 -16.58 12.33
CA ASP A 308 -5.55 -15.31 12.13
C ASP A 308 -4.57 -14.27 11.61
N MET A 309 -4.69 -13.94 10.33
CA MET A 309 -3.80 -13.02 9.66
C MET A 309 -4.23 -11.55 9.74
N ASN A 310 -5.41 -11.25 10.31
CA ASN A 310 -5.88 -9.87 10.30
C ASN A 310 -4.96 -8.99 11.14
N GLY A 311 -4.44 -7.91 10.57
CA GLY A 311 -3.41 -7.06 11.16
C GLY A 311 -1.96 -7.50 10.87
N ALA A 312 -1.77 -8.58 10.11
CA ALA A 312 -0.44 -9.12 9.86
C ALA A 312 0.46 -8.20 9.01
N TYR A 313 1.76 -8.31 9.27
CA TYR A 313 2.80 -7.76 8.42
C TYR A 313 3.31 -8.83 7.44
N ILE A 314 3.33 -8.52 6.14
CA ILE A 314 3.63 -9.46 5.06
C ILE A 314 4.87 -8.98 4.30
N THR A 315 5.93 -9.79 4.29
CA THR A 315 7.21 -9.43 3.68
C THR A 315 7.40 -9.98 2.27
N ASP A 316 6.80 -11.13 1.99
CA ASP A 316 6.73 -11.75 0.66
C ASP A 316 5.40 -12.52 0.55
N PRO A 317 4.96 -12.90 -0.65
CA PRO A 317 3.81 -13.76 -0.81
C PRO A 317 3.93 -15.02 0.08
N GLY A 318 2.93 -15.22 0.96
CA GLY A 318 2.92 -16.35 1.91
C GLY A 318 3.90 -16.25 3.08
N LYS A 319 4.63 -15.15 3.25
CA LYS A 319 5.56 -14.93 4.35
C LYS A 319 5.05 -13.84 5.28
N VAL A 320 4.61 -14.26 6.45
CA VAL A 320 3.99 -13.41 7.47
C VAL A 320 4.96 -13.19 8.63
N GLY A 321 4.93 -11.99 9.22
CA GLY A 321 5.78 -11.62 10.35
C GLY A 321 7.12 -11.04 9.94
N GLY A 322 8.00 -10.89 10.91
CA GLY A 322 9.34 -10.27 10.75
C GLY A 322 9.36 -8.80 11.11
N GLU A 323 8.27 -8.29 11.67
CA GLU A 323 8.22 -6.97 12.32
C GLU A 323 8.97 -6.98 13.66
N THR A 324 9.32 -5.78 14.15
CA THR A 324 9.98 -5.60 15.45
C THR A 324 9.00 -5.66 16.61
N SER A 325 9.51 -5.90 17.83
CA SER A 325 8.70 -5.79 19.06
C SER A 325 8.05 -4.41 19.22
N GLN A 326 8.68 -3.34 18.72
CA GLN A 326 8.07 -2.00 18.69
C GLN A 326 6.84 -1.94 17.78
N ALA A 327 6.86 -2.66 16.65
CA ALA A 327 5.72 -2.76 15.75
C ALA A 327 4.61 -3.70 16.27
N ASP A 328 4.91 -4.52 17.29
CA ASP A 328 3.96 -5.37 18.01
C ASP A 328 3.41 -4.73 19.29
N ASP A 329 3.90 -3.54 19.65
CA ASP A 329 3.46 -2.82 20.85
C ASP A 329 2.06 -2.21 20.63
N MET A 330 1.05 -2.84 21.23
CA MET A 330 -0.34 -2.39 21.12
C MET A 330 -0.60 -1.06 21.84
N GLN A 331 0.20 -0.70 22.87
CA GLN A 331 0.10 0.62 23.48
C GLN A 331 0.61 1.70 22.51
N LEU A 332 1.66 1.39 21.76
CA LEU A 332 2.17 2.29 20.73
C LEU A 332 1.18 2.40 19.55
N ALA A 333 0.51 1.30 19.19
CA ALA A 333 -0.56 1.30 18.20
C ALA A 333 -1.73 2.20 18.62
N GLU A 334 -2.11 2.15 19.89
CA GLU A 334 -3.15 3.02 20.47
C GLU A 334 -2.75 4.50 20.47
N ASN A 335 -1.46 4.79 20.73
CA ASN A 335 -0.96 6.16 20.65
C ASN A 335 -1.06 6.70 19.21
N VAL A 336 -0.63 5.91 18.18
CA VAL A 336 -0.76 6.30 16.77
C VAL A 336 -2.22 6.54 16.43
N TRP A 337 -3.12 5.63 16.82
CA TRP A 337 -4.54 5.73 16.56
C TRP A 337 -5.14 7.01 17.13
N SER A 338 -4.96 7.23 18.43
CA SER A 338 -5.48 8.40 19.12
C SER A 338 -4.90 9.71 18.58
N LEU A 339 -3.59 9.72 18.25
CA LEU A 339 -2.96 10.90 17.67
C LEU A 339 -3.55 11.23 16.30
N CYS A 340 -3.73 10.24 15.43
CA CYS A 340 -4.33 10.46 14.10
C CYS A 340 -5.76 10.98 14.22
N GLU A 341 -6.60 10.38 15.07
CA GLU A 341 -7.97 10.87 15.29
C GLU A 341 -7.98 12.32 15.79
N ASN A 342 -7.15 12.64 16.79
CA ASN A 342 -7.12 13.96 17.37
C ASN A 342 -6.64 15.01 16.35
N LEU A 343 -5.58 14.73 15.60
CA LEU A 343 -5.07 15.65 14.59
C LEU A 343 -6.11 15.89 13.48
N ILE A 344 -6.77 14.85 12.99
CA ILE A 344 -7.82 15.01 11.97
C ILE A 344 -8.98 15.85 12.49
N LYS A 345 -9.45 15.59 13.70
CA LYS A 345 -10.52 16.39 14.34
C LYS A 345 -10.09 17.85 14.58
N GLU A 346 -8.85 18.07 14.96
CA GLU A 346 -8.28 19.43 15.12
C GLU A 346 -8.26 20.20 13.81
N LYS A 347 -7.82 19.55 12.71
CA LYS A 347 -7.61 20.21 11.42
C LYS A 347 -8.89 20.37 10.61
N LEU A 348 -9.80 19.41 10.67
CA LEU A 348 -10.99 19.37 9.81
C LEU A 348 -12.33 19.49 10.55
N GLY A 349 -12.32 19.50 11.89
CA GLY A 349 -13.54 19.50 12.72
C GLY A 349 -13.91 18.13 13.26
N ALA A 350 -14.78 18.13 14.28
CA ALA A 350 -15.15 16.93 15.02
C ALA A 350 -15.89 15.87 14.18
N ASP A 351 -16.53 16.27 13.10
CA ASP A 351 -17.30 15.46 12.16
C ASP A 351 -16.48 14.97 10.95
N ALA A 352 -15.18 15.22 10.94
CA ALA A 352 -14.30 14.80 9.85
C ALA A 352 -14.18 13.29 9.71
N LEU A 353 -14.24 12.57 10.83
CA LEU A 353 -14.24 11.10 10.87
C LEU A 353 -15.65 10.56 11.07
N TYR A 354 -15.97 9.49 10.35
CA TYR A 354 -17.13 8.66 10.67
C TYR A 354 -16.87 7.84 11.94
N ALA A 355 -17.94 7.48 12.66
CA ALA A 355 -17.79 6.44 13.66
C ALA A 355 -17.34 5.15 12.98
N TRP A 356 -16.37 4.46 13.60
CA TRP A 356 -15.71 3.30 12.97
C TRP A 356 -16.66 2.13 12.68
N GLY A 357 -17.87 2.12 13.26
CA GLY A 357 -18.91 1.15 12.99
C GLY A 357 -19.94 1.57 11.95
N ASP A 358 -19.85 2.77 11.39
CA ASP A 358 -20.84 3.27 10.44
C ASP A 358 -20.90 2.42 9.17
N LYS A 359 -22.12 2.29 8.64
CA LYS A 359 -22.39 1.65 7.34
C LYS A 359 -22.80 2.73 6.35
N ALA A 360 -22.43 2.52 5.08
CA ALA A 360 -22.94 3.38 4.01
C ALA A 360 -24.47 3.20 3.90
N HIS A 361 -25.17 4.32 3.85
CA HIS A 361 -26.61 4.37 3.62
C HIS A 361 -26.93 4.20 2.14
#